data_1b81d6bdd88dc9b16a601bda06ff7a0f
#
_entry.id   1b81d6bdd88dc9b16a601bda06ff7a0f
#
_cell.length_a   1.000
_cell.length_b   1.000
_cell.length_c   1.000
_cell.angle_alpha   90.00
_cell.angle_beta   90.00
_cell.angle_gamma   90.00
#
_symmetry.space_group_name_H-M   'P 1'
#
loop_
_entity.id
_entity.type
_entity.pdbx_description
1 polymer ?
#
loop_
_entity_poly.entity_id
_entity_poly.type
_entity_poly.pdbx_seq_one_letter_code
_entity_poly.pdbx_strand_id
1 'polypeptide(L)'
;MKRFWIFAATILGSISCTAALATGNAEAGAGKATVCQGCHGANGNSINPDWPSLAGLGADYIVEQLQNFKDGKRSSPIMMPMAATLSAQDMADLAAYFDSLTNTGLETDPTYFRAGERLYRGGDKARGIPACMACHGPNGRGNEPAKFPELRGQHSHYVEKQLNDFASGARPAGPAGIMGNIAKTLSPDDVRNLSSYIQGLR
;
A
#
# COMPACT_ATOMS: atom_id res chain seq x y z
N MET A 1 -11.57 11.11 -74.87
CA MET A 1 -12.23 10.41 -73.75
C MET A 1 -11.26 10.38 -72.57
N LYS A 2 -11.44 11.26 -71.57
CA LYS A 2 -10.55 11.35 -70.37
C LYS A 2 -11.23 10.54 -69.25
N ARG A 3 -10.60 9.44 -68.79
CA ARG A 3 -11.08 8.64 -67.65
C ARG A 3 -10.57 9.24 -66.36
N PHE A 4 -11.50 9.74 -65.54
CA PHE A 4 -11.26 10.15 -64.15
C PHE A 4 -11.25 8.92 -63.25
N TRP A 5 -10.15 8.66 -62.56
CA TRP A 5 -10.06 7.68 -61.47
C TRP A 5 -10.36 8.38 -60.15
N ILE A 6 -11.44 7.98 -59.49
CA ILE A 6 -11.76 8.44 -58.12
C ILE A 6 -11.11 7.48 -57.15
N PHE A 7 -10.09 7.93 -56.47
CA PHE A 7 -9.52 7.19 -55.33
C PHE A 7 -10.41 7.40 -54.11
N ALA A 8 -11.10 6.38 -53.64
CA ALA A 8 -11.78 6.38 -52.36
C ALA A 8 -10.74 6.11 -51.26
N ALA A 9 -10.42 7.13 -50.45
CA ALA A 9 -9.59 6.98 -49.29
C ALA A 9 -10.45 6.42 -48.14
N THR A 10 -10.24 5.16 -47.79
CA THR A 10 -10.81 4.54 -46.58
C THR A 10 -10.03 5.02 -45.34
N ILE A 11 -10.66 5.88 -44.55
CA ILE A 11 -10.14 6.29 -43.24
C ILE A 11 -10.44 5.15 -42.25
N LEU A 12 -9.42 4.34 -41.91
CA LEU A 12 -9.49 3.43 -40.77
C LEU A 12 -9.39 4.28 -39.50
N GLY A 13 -10.52 4.50 -38.86
CA GLY A 13 -10.56 5.12 -37.54
C GLY A 13 -10.00 4.13 -36.49
N SER A 14 -8.82 4.42 -35.96
CA SER A 14 -8.26 3.71 -34.82
C SER A 14 -9.08 4.03 -33.57
N ILE A 15 -9.89 3.09 -33.10
CA ILE A 15 -10.58 3.19 -31.80
C ILE A 15 -9.49 2.98 -30.72
N SER A 16 -8.97 4.07 -30.19
CA SER A 16 -8.12 4.03 -29.00
C SER A 16 -9.01 3.70 -27.81
N CYS A 17 -8.97 2.45 -27.34
CA CYS A 17 -9.61 2.03 -26.11
C CYS A 17 -8.77 2.60 -24.94
N THR A 18 -9.11 3.78 -24.45
CA THR A 18 -8.58 4.30 -23.18
C THR A 18 -9.17 3.44 -22.08
N ALA A 19 -8.34 2.62 -21.43
CA ALA A 19 -8.74 1.94 -20.21
C ALA A 19 -9.06 3.02 -19.17
N ALA A 20 -10.34 3.26 -18.91
CA ALA A 20 -10.76 4.09 -17.79
C ALA A 20 -10.32 3.39 -16.50
N LEU A 21 -9.58 4.11 -15.66
CA LEU A 21 -9.28 3.63 -14.30
C LEU A 21 -10.63 3.42 -13.59
N ALA A 22 -10.82 2.24 -13.03
CA ALA A 22 -12.04 1.92 -12.31
C ALA A 22 -12.16 2.84 -11.09
N THR A 23 -13.23 3.63 -11.03
CA THR A 23 -13.54 4.41 -9.84
C THR A 23 -14.18 3.47 -8.81
N GLY A 24 -13.57 3.41 -7.60
CA GLY A 24 -14.06 2.54 -6.54
C GLY A 24 -15.37 3.04 -5.92
N ASN A 25 -16.24 2.11 -5.55
CA ASN A 25 -17.47 2.37 -4.81
C ASN A 25 -17.38 1.65 -3.45
N ALA A 26 -17.37 2.43 -2.35
CA ALA A 26 -17.21 1.89 -1.00
C ALA A 26 -18.39 1.00 -0.56
N GLU A 27 -19.63 1.28 -0.99
CA GLU A 27 -20.80 0.45 -0.67
C GLU A 27 -20.71 -0.91 -1.38
N ALA A 28 -20.34 -0.91 -2.66
CA ALA A 28 -20.09 -2.15 -3.39
C ALA A 28 -18.92 -2.93 -2.78
N GLY A 29 -17.88 -2.23 -2.32
CA GLY A 29 -16.74 -2.80 -1.60
C GLY A 29 -17.12 -3.45 -0.29
N ALA A 30 -18.00 -2.82 0.49
CA ALA A 30 -18.52 -3.38 1.75
C ALA A 30 -19.17 -4.75 1.53
N GLY A 31 -19.98 -4.89 0.46
CA GLY A 31 -20.62 -6.16 0.11
C GLY A 31 -19.61 -7.27 -0.25
N LYS A 32 -18.44 -6.91 -0.75
CA LYS A 32 -17.37 -7.85 -1.16
C LYS A 32 -16.37 -8.15 -0.03
N ALA A 33 -16.31 -7.30 0.99
CA ALA A 33 -15.24 -7.32 2.00
C ALA A 33 -15.34 -8.48 3.02
N THR A 34 -16.46 -9.21 3.10
CA THR A 34 -16.72 -10.21 4.13
C THR A 34 -15.59 -11.25 4.27
N VAL A 35 -15.06 -11.73 3.13
CA VAL A 35 -13.95 -12.69 3.14
C VAL A 35 -12.65 -12.07 3.65
N CYS A 36 -12.42 -10.78 3.39
CA CYS A 36 -11.24 -10.04 3.83
C CYS A 36 -11.30 -9.77 5.34
N GLN A 37 -12.49 -9.44 5.85
CA GLN A 37 -12.74 -9.11 7.25
C GLN A 37 -12.38 -10.26 8.21
N GLY A 38 -12.45 -11.52 7.76
CA GLY A 38 -12.07 -12.68 8.57
C GLY A 38 -10.62 -12.62 9.08
N CYS A 39 -9.73 -11.98 8.33
CA CYS A 39 -8.32 -11.83 8.68
C CYS A 39 -7.97 -10.38 9.05
N HIS A 40 -8.51 -9.41 8.32
CA HIS A 40 -8.16 -8.00 8.47
C HIS A 40 -9.06 -7.23 9.46
N GLY A 41 -9.97 -7.93 10.13
CA GLY A 41 -10.93 -7.35 11.09
C GLY A 41 -12.20 -6.83 10.43
N ALA A 42 -13.33 -6.93 11.13
CA ALA A 42 -14.66 -6.56 10.62
C ALA A 42 -14.76 -5.10 10.17
N ASN A 43 -13.96 -4.22 10.77
CA ASN A 43 -13.86 -2.79 10.46
C ASN A 43 -12.51 -2.42 9.85
N GLY A 44 -11.80 -3.39 9.26
CA GLY A 44 -10.48 -3.18 8.66
C GLY A 44 -9.35 -2.99 9.67
N ASN A 45 -9.60 -3.13 10.97
CA ASN A 45 -8.58 -3.10 12.04
C ASN A 45 -8.32 -4.53 12.51
N SER A 46 -7.20 -5.10 12.07
CA SER A 46 -6.82 -6.47 12.44
C SER A 46 -6.50 -6.58 13.93
N ILE A 47 -6.89 -7.69 14.53
CA ILE A 47 -6.49 -8.06 15.90
C ILE A 47 -5.27 -8.98 15.91
N ASN A 48 -4.91 -9.53 14.76
CA ASN A 48 -3.75 -10.43 14.63
C ASN A 48 -2.53 -9.62 14.15
N PRO A 49 -1.41 -9.65 14.89
CA PRO A 49 -0.21 -8.88 14.54
C PRO A 49 0.47 -9.29 13.23
N ASP A 50 0.18 -10.49 12.72
CA ASP A 50 0.72 -10.99 11.44
C ASP A 50 -0.01 -10.40 10.22
N TRP A 51 -1.24 -9.96 10.42
CA TRP A 51 -2.11 -9.46 9.34
C TRP A 51 -2.31 -7.96 9.47
N PRO A 52 -2.15 -7.20 8.37
CA PRO A 52 -2.25 -5.76 8.45
C PRO A 52 -3.66 -5.27 8.72
N SER A 53 -3.77 -4.17 9.44
CA SER A 53 -4.94 -3.31 9.37
C SER A 53 -5.02 -2.67 7.99
N LEU A 54 -6.23 -2.57 7.43
CA LEU A 54 -6.51 -2.00 6.11
C LEU A 54 -7.25 -0.66 6.20
N ALA A 55 -7.85 -0.35 7.35
CA ALA A 55 -8.62 0.88 7.57
C ALA A 55 -7.76 2.12 7.35
N GLY A 56 -8.19 3.02 6.46
CA GLY A 56 -7.52 4.30 6.16
C GLY A 56 -6.20 4.18 5.40
N LEU A 57 -5.90 3.02 4.79
CA LEU A 57 -4.57 2.74 4.22
C LEU A 57 -4.28 3.46 2.89
N GLY A 58 -5.28 4.14 2.31
CA GLY A 58 -5.21 4.78 1.00
C GLY A 58 -5.67 3.84 -0.12
N ALA A 59 -6.69 4.26 -0.88
CA ALA A 59 -7.33 3.42 -1.89
C ALA A 59 -6.34 3.01 -2.99
N ASP A 60 -5.60 3.95 -3.54
CA ASP A 60 -4.61 3.68 -4.61
C ASP A 60 -3.53 2.68 -4.16
N TYR A 61 -3.10 2.78 -2.90
CA TYR A 61 -2.13 1.85 -2.35
C TYR A 61 -2.72 0.44 -2.20
N ILE A 62 -3.97 0.29 -1.74
CA ILE A 62 -4.63 -1.01 -1.61
C ILE A 62 -4.77 -1.66 -3.00
N VAL A 63 -5.23 -0.90 -4.02
CA VAL A 63 -5.33 -1.40 -5.40
C VAL A 63 -3.96 -1.90 -5.89
N GLU A 64 -2.91 -1.11 -5.69
CA GLU A 64 -1.56 -1.49 -6.11
C GLU A 64 -1.08 -2.78 -5.41
N GLN A 65 -1.34 -2.93 -4.12
CA GLN A 65 -0.93 -4.13 -3.39
C GLN A 65 -1.72 -5.37 -3.85
N LEU A 66 -3.04 -5.25 -4.06
CA LEU A 66 -3.85 -6.36 -4.59
C LEU A 66 -3.38 -6.76 -5.99
N GLN A 67 -3.07 -5.78 -6.86
CA GLN A 67 -2.52 -6.06 -8.17
C GLN A 67 -1.14 -6.72 -8.09
N ASN A 68 -0.27 -6.27 -7.18
CA ASN A 68 1.05 -6.88 -6.99
C ASN A 68 0.96 -8.34 -6.51
N PHE A 69 -0.02 -8.67 -5.66
CA PHE A 69 -0.27 -10.07 -5.28
C PHE A 69 -0.81 -10.88 -6.48
N LYS A 70 -1.76 -10.34 -7.23
CA LYS A 70 -2.34 -10.99 -8.42
C LYS A 70 -1.30 -11.28 -9.49
N ASP A 71 -0.39 -10.32 -9.72
CA ASP A 71 0.69 -10.42 -10.72
C ASP A 71 1.89 -11.26 -10.22
N GLY A 72 1.88 -11.73 -8.98
CA GLY A 72 3.01 -12.45 -8.38
C GLY A 72 4.23 -11.57 -8.08
N LYS A 73 4.12 -10.24 -8.21
CA LYS A 73 5.19 -9.29 -7.88
C LYS A 73 5.44 -9.20 -6.38
N ARG A 74 4.37 -9.36 -5.58
CA ARG A 74 4.43 -9.48 -4.13
C ARG A 74 4.02 -10.87 -3.72
N SER A 75 4.94 -11.61 -3.07
CA SER A 75 4.68 -12.99 -2.66
C SER A 75 3.92 -13.06 -1.33
N SER A 76 2.85 -13.83 -1.30
CA SER A 76 2.15 -14.24 -0.08
C SER A 76 1.31 -15.48 -0.39
N PRO A 77 1.52 -16.60 0.31
CA PRO A 77 0.75 -17.81 0.06
C PRO A 77 -0.75 -17.65 0.38
N ILE A 78 -1.10 -16.66 1.21
CA ILE A 78 -2.49 -16.34 1.57
C ILE A 78 -3.08 -15.32 0.59
N MET A 79 -2.38 -14.20 0.33
CA MET A 79 -2.98 -13.11 -0.43
C MET A 79 -2.97 -13.32 -1.95
N MET A 80 -2.04 -14.10 -2.49
CA MET A 80 -2.01 -14.39 -3.93
C MET A 80 -3.29 -15.09 -4.41
N PRO A 81 -3.76 -16.20 -3.81
CA PRO A 81 -5.02 -16.82 -4.21
C PRO A 81 -6.23 -15.91 -3.97
N MET A 82 -6.21 -15.08 -2.93
CA MET A 82 -7.29 -14.12 -2.65
C MET A 82 -7.38 -13.04 -3.73
N ALA A 83 -6.26 -12.48 -4.16
CA ALA A 83 -6.21 -11.44 -5.17
C ALA A 83 -6.44 -11.98 -6.60
N ALA A 84 -6.11 -13.25 -6.87
CA ALA A 84 -6.20 -13.86 -8.20
C ALA A 84 -7.61 -13.79 -8.80
N THR A 85 -8.65 -13.89 -7.97
CA THR A 85 -10.05 -13.91 -8.39
C THR A 85 -10.67 -12.51 -8.56
N LEU A 86 -9.98 -11.45 -8.09
CA LEU A 86 -10.51 -10.09 -8.12
C LEU A 86 -10.37 -9.47 -9.52
N SER A 87 -11.43 -8.85 -10.01
CA SER A 87 -11.37 -7.94 -11.16
C SER A 87 -10.76 -6.59 -10.76
N ALA A 88 -10.41 -5.75 -11.73
CA ALA A 88 -9.94 -4.39 -11.46
C ALA A 88 -11.00 -3.56 -10.71
N GLN A 89 -12.30 -3.75 -11.05
CA GLN A 89 -13.39 -3.08 -10.35
C GLN A 89 -13.54 -3.58 -8.92
N ASP A 90 -13.40 -4.89 -8.65
CA ASP A 90 -13.44 -5.42 -7.29
C ASP A 90 -12.32 -4.87 -6.42
N MET A 91 -11.11 -4.75 -6.98
CA MET A 91 -9.97 -4.14 -6.27
C MET A 91 -10.24 -2.67 -5.94
N ALA A 92 -10.82 -1.90 -6.88
CA ALA A 92 -11.15 -0.50 -6.67
C ALA A 92 -12.24 -0.33 -5.61
N ASP A 93 -13.30 -1.15 -5.64
CA ASP A 93 -14.42 -1.10 -4.69
C ASP A 93 -13.96 -1.47 -3.28
N LEU A 94 -13.20 -2.57 -3.14
CA LEU A 94 -12.62 -2.99 -1.87
C LEU A 94 -11.67 -1.94 -1.30
N ALA A 95 -10.85 -1.33 -2.16
CA ALA A 95 -9.94 -0.27 -1.76
C ALA A 95 -10.68 0.96 -1.24
N ALA A 96 -11.72 1.42 -1.96
CA ALA A 96 -12.56 2.53 -1.52
C ALA A 96 -13.25 2.23 -0.19
N TYR A 97 -13.72 1.01 0.02
CA TYR A 97 -14.32 0.59 1.28
C TYR A 97 -13.31 0.66 2.44
N PHE A 98 -12.17 -0.01 2.34
CA PHE A 98 -11.21 -0.04 3.43
C PHE A 98 -10.58 1.34 3.71
N ASP A 99 -10.37 2.16 2.68
CA ASP A 99 -9.91 3.54 2.85
C ASP A 99 -10.91 4.41 3.60
N SER A 100 -12.21 4.19 3.40
CA SER A 100 -13.28 4.92 4.10
C SER A 100 -13.37 4.58 5.60
N LEU A 101 -12.74 3.51 6.04
CA LEU A 101 -12.79 3.06 7.43
C LEU A 101 -11.77 3.82 8.31
N THR A 102 -12.09 3.95 9.60
CA THR A 102 -11.22 4.62 10.55
C THR A 102 -10.22 3.63 11.17
N ASN A 103 -8.94 3.96 11.08
CA ASN A 103 -7.90 3.27 11.82
C ASN A 103 -8.03 3.63 13.31
N THR A 104 -8.23 2.62 14.17
CA THR A 104 -8.45 2.81 15.62
C THR A 104 -7.14 3.01 16.39
N GLY A 105 -6.00 2.75 15.76
CA GLY A 105 -4.68 2.81 16.39
C GLY A 105 -4.43 1.66 17.35
N LEU A 106 -3.18 1.52 17.73
CA LEU A 106 -2.70 0.54 18.70
C LEU A 106 -1.76 1.25 19.69
N GLU A 107 -1.48 0.61 20.82
CA GLU A 107 -0.52 1.14 21.79
C GLU A 107 0.92 0.76 21.38
N THR A 108 1.87 1.67 21.66
CA THR A 108 3.30 1.43 21.46
C THR A 108 3.92 0.83 22.72
N ASP A 109 5.03 0.09 22.55
CA ASP A 109 5.87 -0.29 23.67
C ASP A 109 6.72 0.92 24.09
N PRO A 110 6.59 1.41 25.34
CA PRO A 110 7.34 2.58 25.83
C PRO A 110 8.85 2.42 25.73
N THR A 111 9.37 1.20 25.80
CA THR A 111 10.79 0.88 25.72
C THR A 111 11.42 1.37 24.41
N TYR A 112 10.69 1.24 23.31
CA TYR A 112 11.18 1.55 21.96
C TYR A 112 10.74 2.92 21.45
N PHE A 113 9.78 3.56 22.13
CA PHE A 113 9.13 4.79 21.67
C PHE A 113 10.12 5.90 21.31
N ARG A 114 11.03 6.26 22.24
CA ARG A 114 11.94 7.40 22.03
C ARG A 114 12.94 7.18 20.91
N ALA A 115 13.45 5.97 20.76
CA ALA A 115 14.37 5.64 19.68
C ALA A 115 13.65 5.63 18.32
N GLY A 116 12.46 5.03 18.25
CA GLY A 116 11.62 5.03 17.06
C GLY A 116 11.18 6.44 16.66
N GLU A 117 10.75 7.27 17.63
CA GLU A 117 10.37 8.67 17.39
C GLU A 117 11.50 9.48 16.76
N ARG A 118 12.69 9.41 17.34
CA ARG A 118 13.86 10.14 16.80
C ARG A 118 14.14 9.75 15.36
N LEU A 119 14.16 8.45 15.07
CA LEU A 119 14.45 7.96 13.73
C LEU A 119 13.33 8.29 12.75
N TYR A 120 12.06 8.11 13.14
CA TYR A 120 10.91 8.45 12.31
C TYR A 120 10.88 9.92 11.93
N ARG A 121 11.11 10.82 12.91
CA ARG A 121 11.01 12.27 12.72
C ARG A 121 12.27 12.92 12.18
N GLY A 122 13.44 12.46 12.59
CA GLY A 122 14.73 13.07 12.26
C GLY A 122 15.56 12.29 11.24
N GLY A 123 15.32 11.00 11.08
CA GLY A 123 16.24 10.14 10.34
C GLY A 123 17.60 9.98 11.03
N ASP A 124 18.58 9.56 10.26
CA ASP A 124 19.99 9.53 10.67
C ASP A 124 20.89 9.96 9.50
N LYS A 125 21.29 11.22 9.50
CA LYS A 125 22.09 11.79 8.43
C LYS A 125 23.44 11.10 8.25
N ALA A 126 24.07 10.67 9.35
CA ALA A 126 25.38 10.03 9.31
C ALA A 126 25.34 8.66 8.61
N ARG A 127 24.21 7.95 8.76
CA ARG A 127 23.97 6.65 8.11
C ARG A 127 23.16 6.78 6.78
N GLY A 128 22.81 7.99 6.36
CA GLY A 128 22.04 8.21 5.14
C GLY A 128 20.56 7.77 5.26
N ILE A 129 20.01 7.71 6.48
CA ILE A 129 18.62 7.31 6.72
C ILE A 129 17.74 8.58 6.71
N PRO A 130 16.83 8.74 5.73
CA PRO A 130 15.91 9.88 5.71
C PRO A 130 14.86 9.75 6.81
N ALA A 131 14.30 10.89 7.23
CA ALA A 131 13.15 10.91 8.13
C ALA A 131 11.93 10.29 7.46
N CYS A 132 11.33 9.25 8.05
CA CYS A 132 10.16 8.56 7.51
C CYS A 132 8.96 9.52 7.34
N MET A 133 8.85 10.49 8.26
CA MET A 133 7.81 11.53 8.22
C MET A 133 7.84 12.40 6.97
N ALA A 134 8.97 12.49 6.27
CA ALA A 134 9.08 13.30 5.05
C ALA A 134 8.17 12.80 3.93
N CYS A 135 7.94 11.49 3.86
CA CYS A 135 7.06 10.86 2.88
C CYS A 135 5.74 10.40 3.50
N HIS A 136 5.80 9.79 4.69
CA HIS A 136 4.61 9.23 5.35
C HIS A 136 3.87 10.22 6.26
N GLY A 137 4.32 11.47 6.33
CA GLY A 137 3.71 12.51 7.14
C GLY A 137 4.08 12.45 8.63
N PRO A 138 3.95 13.56 9.35
CA PRO A 138 4.35 13.65 10.77
C PRO A 138 3.55 12.75 11.70
N ASN A 139 2.32 12.44 11.32
CA ASN A 139 1.40 11.57 12.06
C ASN A 139 1.19 10.21 11.35
N GLY A 140 2.01 9.88 10.36
CA GLY A 140 1.94 8.60 9.66
C GLY A 140 0.70 8.42 8.78
N ARG A 141 0.02 9.49 8.40
CA ARG A 141 -1.20 9.41 7.55
C ARG A 141 -0.92 9.14 6.09
N GLY A 142 0.36 9.13 5.71
CA GLY A 142 0.74 8.94 4.31
C GLY A 142 0.57 10.19 3.44
N ASN A 143 0.65 9.97 2.15
CA ASN A 143 0.38 10.96 1.11
C ASN A 143 -0.21 10.20 -0.09
N GLU A 144 -1.52 10.17 -0.19
CA GLU A 144 -2.25 9.37 -1.19
C GLU A 144 -1.89 9.76 -2.64
N PRO A 145 -1.84 11.06 -3.04
CA PRO A 145 -1.44 11.43 -4.39
C PRO A 145 -0.04 10.94 -4.78
N ALA A 146 0.86 10.78 -3.79
CA ALA A 146 2.21 10.25 -4.01
C ALA A 146 2.28 8.73 -3.78
N LYS A 147 1.17 8.07 -3.45
CA LYS A 147 1.06 6.64 -3.14
C LYS A 147 1.92 6.20 -1.96
N PHE A 148 2.15 7.11 -1.01
CA PHE A 148 2.79 6.78 0.26
C PHE A 148 1.71 6.39 1.27
N PRO A 149 1.67 5.12 1.73
CA PRO A 149 0.58 4.62 2.56
C PRO A 149 0.57 5.25 3.95
N GLU A 150 -0.61 5.20 4.57
CA GLU A 150 -0.74 5.39 6.02
C GLU A 150 0.06 4.31 6.75
N LEU A 151 0.78 4.70 7.80
CA LEU A 151 1.58 3.81 8.65
C LEU A 151 1.04 3.74 10.07
N ARG A 152 0.43 4.81 10.58
CA ARG A 152 0.00 4.90 11.98
C ARG A 152 -0.93 3.75 12.36
N GLY A 153 -0.79 3.28 13.58
CA GLY A 153 -1.64 2.22 14.10
C GLY A 153 -1.50 0.87 13.41
N GLN A 154 -0.46 0.68 12.58
CA GLN A 154 -0.17 -0.61 11.99
C GLN A 154 0.59 -1.50 12.97
N HIS A 155 0.29 -2.80 12.99
CA HIS A 155 0.97 -3.78 13.84
C HIS A 155 2.49 -3.74 13.68
N SER A 156 3.21 -3.63 14.79
CA SER A 156 4.68 -3.60 14.79
C SER A 156 5.28 -4.83 14.13
N HIS A 157 4.75 -6.01 14.41
CA HIS A 157 5.21 -7.25 13.79
C HIS A 157 5.06 -7.24 12.26
N TYR A 158 3.92 -6.75 11.77
CA TYR A 158 3.71 -6.59 10.33
C TYR A 158 4.67 -5.56 9.72
N VAL A 159 4.87 -4.40 10.37
CA VAL A 159 5.81 -3.37 9.89
C VAL A 159 7.23 -3.89 9.84
N GLU A 160 7.68 -4.58 10.90
CA GLU A 160 9.01 -5.21 10.96
C GLU A 160 9.21 -6.19 9.79
N LYS A 161 8.24 -7.09 9.58
CA LYS A 161 8.26 -7.99 8.43
C LYS A 161 8.36 -7.23 7.11
N GLN A 162 7.59 -6.16 6.92
CA GLN A 162 7.60 -5.42 5.66
C GLN A 162 8.91 -4.67 5.42
N LEU A 163 9.53 -4.11 6.45
CA LEU A 163 10.85 -3.48 6.33
C LEU A 163 11.91 -4.51 5.93
N ASN A 164 11.88 -5.70 6.52
CA ASN A 164 12.77 -6.79 6.16
C ASN A 164 12.52 -7.32 4.73
N ASP A 165 11.25 -7.42 4.32
CA ASP A 165 10.88 -7.82 2.95
C ASP A 165 11.36 -6.79 1.91
N PHE A 166 11.31 -5.49 2.23
CA PHE A 166 11.86 -4.44 1.37
C PHE A 166 13.39 -4.51 1.30
N ALA A 167 14.06 -4.72 2.43
CA ALA A 167 15.52 -4.81 2.49
C ALA A 167 16.06 -6.00 1.70
N SER A 168 15.41 -7.15 1.77
CA SER A 168 15.78 -8.37 1.04
C SER A 168 15.36 -8.38 -0.43
N GLY A 169 14.43 -7.49 -0.83
CA GLY A 169 13.83 -7.50 -2.16
C GLY A 169 12.69 -8.50 -2.34
N ALA A 170 12.24 -9.16 -1.27
CA ALA A 170 11.08 -10.06 -1.29
C ALA A 170 9.75 -9.33 -1.56
N ARG A 171 9.74 -8.01 -1.36
CA ARG A 171 8.61 -7.14 -1.66
C ARG A 171 9.03 -6.03 -2.63
N PRO A 172 8.18 -5.70 -3.66
CA PRO A 172 8.41 -4.52 -4.51
C PRO A 172 8.52 -3.25 -3.66
N ALA A 173 9.57 -2.49 -3.87
CA ALA A 173 9.97 -1.40 -2.99
C ALA A 173 9.28 -0.05 -3.31
N GLY A 174 8.15 -0.08 -3.99
CA GLY A 174 7.41 1.11 -4.40
C GLY A 174 8.08 1.88 -5.55
N PRO A 175 7.64 3.12 -5.83
CA PRO A 175 8.20 3.91 -6.91
C PRO A 175 9.72 4.07 -6.78
N ALA A 176 10.44 3.85 -7.88
CA ALA A 176 11.91 3.96 -7.95
C ALA A 176 12.70 3.17 -6.88
N GLY A 177 12.09 2.15 -6.26
CA GLY A 177 12.78 1.33 -5.27
C GLY A 177 13.05 2.03 -3.93
N ILE A 178 12.35 3.13 -3.64
CA ILE A 178 12.62 4.00 -2.48
C ILE A 178 12.69 3.22 -1.18
N MET A 179 11.64 2.43 -0.87
CA MET A 179 11.58 1.70 0.40
C MET A 179 12.66 0.62 0.52
N GLY A 180 13.04 -0.03 -0.57
CA GLY A 180 14.14 -1.00 -0.57
C GLY A 180 15.49 -0.35 -0.27
N ASN A 181 15.74 0.81 -0.85
CA ASN A 181 16.98 1.55 -0.59
C ASN A 181 17.07 2.02 0.87
N ILE A 182 15.95 2.52 1.42
CA ILE A 182 15.90 2.94 2.83
C ILE A 182 16.04 1.74 3.77
N ALA A 183 15.26 0.68 3.54
CA ALA A 183 15.22 -0.46 4.43
C ALA A 183 16.57 -1.19 4.56
N LYS A 184 17.39 -1.21 3.50
CA LYS A 184 18.75 -1.77 3.52
C LYS A 184 19.71 -1.03 4.45
N THR A 185 19.43 0.22 4.81
CA THR A 185 20.28 1.02 5.71
C THR A 185 19.90 0.86 7.18
N LEU A 186 18.76 0.22 7.46
CA LEU A 186 18.26 0.03 8.81
C LEU A 186 18.94 -1.17 9.48
N SER A 187 19.39 -0.98 10.73
CA SER A 187 19.80 -2.09 11.59
C SER A 187 18.57 -2.83 12.14
N PRO A 188 18.72 -4.07 12.67
CA PRO A 188 17.62 -4.76 13.34
C PRO A 188 17.00 -3.96 14.49
N ASP A 189 17.79 -3.19 15.22
CA ASP A 189 17.29 -2.32 16.28
C ASP A 189 16.47 -1.14 15.72
N ASP A 190 16.89 -0.55 14.59
CA ASP A 190 16.12 0.50 13.92
C ASP A 190 14.77 -0.03 13.45
N VAL A 191 14.75 -1.21 12.85
CA VAL A 191 13.52 -1.87 12.39
C VAL A 191 12.57 -2.07 13.56
N ARG A 192 13.03 -2.64 14.68
CA ARG A 192 12.24 -2.86 15.89
C ARG A 192 11.70 -1.55 16.47
N ASN A 193 12.58 -0.55 16.65
CA ASN A 193 12.21 0.73 17.23
C ASN A 193 11.19 1.49 16.36
N LEU A 194 11.41 1.54 15.04
CA LEU A 194 10.47 2.16 14.08
C LEU A 194 9.12 1.45 14.08
N SER A 195 9.13 0.12 14.05
CA SER A 195 7.91 -0.67 14.00
C SER A 195 7.05 -0.48 15.24
N SER A 196 7.67 -0.46 16.42
CA SER A 196 6.98 -0.16 17.67
C SER A 196 6.44 1.28 17.71
N TYR A 197 7.23 2.27 17.28
CA TYR A 197 6.77 3.66 17.22
C TYR A 197 5.60 3.85 16.27
N ILE A 198 5.66 3.27 15.07
CA ILE A 198 4.61 3.31 14.04
C ILE A 198 3.30 2.74 14.58
N GLN A 199 3.35 1.66 15.34
CA GLN A 199 2.16 1.04 15.94
C GLN A 199 1.40 2.02 16.83
N GLY A 200 2.09 2.82 17.62
CA GLY A 200 1.48 3.81 18.52
C GLY A 200 1.35 5.22 17.93
N LEU A 201 1.73 5.43 16.68
CA LEU A 201 1.69 6.75 16.03
C LEU A 201 0.24 7.19 15.75
N ARG A 202 -0.08 8.45 16.13
CA ARG A 202 -1.44 9.04 16.03
C ARG A 202 -1.42 10.46 15.46
#